data_b3779801b317fd2a6e3eb1d97bfbc582
#
_entry.id   b3779801b317fd2a6e3eb1d97bfbc582
#
_cell.length_a   1.000
_cell.length_b   1.000
_cell.length_c   1.000
_cell.angle_alpha   90.00
_cell.angle_beta   90.00
_cell.angle_gamma   90.00
#
_symmetry.space_group_name_H-M   'P 1'
#
loop_
_entity.id
_entity.type
_entity.pdbx_description
1 polymer ?
#
loop_
_entity_poly.entity_id
_entity_poly.type
_entity_poly.pdbx_seq_one_letter_code
_entity_poly.pdbx_strand_id
1 'polypeptide(L)'
;MNPSKYIIICADDFGQNETINQAILELVEKKRLNAVSCMVNAQAWEKGAPALAKYEVMAGLHLNFTHGQNFPSLLKLIYQCYAHRLSKTWIEQQVRSQILAFRQFYGTWPEFIDGHQHVHQLPMIREALLKVVASLGIVPWFRTTYSYSNINLSRATSLKMWALLILGGNTWSRKLKKRQIKSPSDFAGDYSFKTQKPYRELFTVAAASLASGGLMMCHPGLESSDISDPIGQNRSKEYAYFSSQEFLRDLKSLNIELFPH
;
A
#
# COMPACT_ATOMS: atom_id res chain seq x y z
N MET A 1 13.63 17.80 24.18
CA MET A 1 13.07 16.55 23.61
C MET A 1 13.02 16.75 22.09
N ASN A 2 13.47 15.78 21.31
CA ASN A 2 13.24 15.84 19.86
C ASN A 2 11.73 15.80 19.60
N PRO A 3 11.21 16.55 18.61
CA PRO A 3 9.79 16.48 18.27
C PRO A 3 9.40 15.06 17.85
N SER A 4 8.19 14.64 18.18
CA SER A 4 7.65 13.34 17.77
C SER A 4 7.65 13.24 16.25
N LYS A 5 8.00 12.07 15.75
CA LYS A 5 7.92 11.75 14.34
C LYS A 5 6.55 11.12 14.03
N TYR A 6 5.81 11.70 13.10
CA TYR A 6 4.53 11.16 12.65
C TYR A 6 4.72 10.27 11.42
N ILE A 7 4.15 9.06 11.44
CA ILE A 7 4.16 8.15 10.30
C ILE A 7 2.77 7.62 9.97
N ILE A 8 2.60 7.22 8.70
CA ILE A 8 1.44 6.47 8.23
C ILE A 8 1.82 5.00 8.23
N ILE A 9 1.10 4.15 8.96
CA ILE A 9 1.21 2.68 8.84
C ILE A 9 0.01 2.20 8.05
N CYS A 10 0.28 1.75 6.82
CA CYS A 10 -0.74 1.37 5.85
C CYS A 10 -0.74 -0.15 5.65
N ALA A 11 -1.87 -0.79 5.98
CA ALA A 11 -2.09 -2.19 5.64
C ALA A 11 -2.62 -2.32 4.21
N ASP A 12 -1.94 -3.11 3.39
CA ASP A 12 -2.30 -3.39 2.02
C ASP A 12 -3.19 -4.64 1.91
N ASP A 13 -3.81 -4.82 0.74
CA ASP A 13 -4.56 -6.00 0.33
C ASP A 13 -5.91 -6.21 1.05
N PHE A 14 -6.48 -5.22 1.75
CA PHE A 14 -7.83 -5.34 2.30
C PHE A 14 -8.84 -5.62 1.17
N GLY A 15 -9.69 -6.62 1.34
CA GLY A 15 -10.62 -7.09 0.31
C GLY A 15 -10.12 -8.34 -0.43
N GLN A 16 -8.85 -8.70 -0.34
CA GLN A 16 -8.31 -9.86 -1.04
C GLN A 16 -8.95 -11.17 -0.57
N ASN A 17 -9.04 -11.39 0.75
CA ASN A 17 -9.76 -12.50 1.36
C ASN A 17 -10.21 -12.15 2.79
N GLU A 18 -11.02 -13.03 3.40
CA GLU A 18 -11.61 -12.77 4.72
C GLU A 18 -10.58 -12.77 5.85
N THR A 19 -9.54 -13.61 5.80
CA THR A 19 -8.51 -13.68 6.86
C THR A 19 -7.63 -12.43 6.89
N ILE A 20 -7.36 -11.82 5.74
CA ILE A 20 -6.69 -10.54 5.64
C ILE A 20 -7.60 -9.43 6.17
N ASN A 21 -8.87 -9.40 5.75
CA ASN A 21 -9.83 -8.40 6.22
C ASN A 21 -9.97 -8.44 7.74
N GLN A 22 -10.14 -9.63 8.32
CA GLN A 22 -10.28 -9.78 9.76
C GLN A 22 -9.05 -9.26 10.50
N ALA A 23 -7.84 -9.63 10.08
CA ALA A 23 -6.60 -9.16 10.68
C ALA A 23 -6.51 -7.62 10.67
N ILE A 24 -6.82 -7.01 9.52
CA ILE A 24 -6.75 -5.56 9.36
C ILE A 24 -7.78 -4.86 10.24
N LEU A 25 -9.04 -5.34 10.27
CA LEU A 25 -10.09 -4.78 11.11
C LEU A 25 -9.72 -4.82 12.60
N GLU A 26 -9.18 -5.94 13.08
CA GLU A 26 -8.72 -6.05 14.48
C GLU A 26 -7.58 -5.09 14.81
N LEU A 27 -6.66 -4.86 13.87
CA LEU A 27 -5.55 -3.92 14.06
C LEU A 27 -6.02 -2.46 14.01
N VAL A 28 -7.00 -2.13 13.16
CA VAL A 28 -7.62 -0.81 13.10
C VAL A 28 -8.37 -0.52 14.39
N GLU A 29 -9.20 -1.48 14.87
CA GLU A 29 -9.91 -1.37 16.14
C GLU A 29 -8.97 -1.11 17.31
N LYS A 30 -7.83 -1.80 17.35
CA LYS A 30 -6.76 -1.62 18.35
C LYS A 30 -5.92 -0.36 18.13
N LYS A 31 -6.22 0.47 17.10
CA LYS A 31 -5.45 1.67 16.71
C LYS A 31 -3.96 1.36 16.44
N ARG A 32 -3.70 0.24 15.78
CA ARG A 32 -2.35 -0.17 15.36
C ARG A 32 -1.99 0.29 13.95
N LEU A 33 -3.01 0.60 13.17
CA LEU A 33 -2.93 1.08 11.79
C LEU A 33 -3.70 2.39 11.69
N ASN A 34 -3.26 3.28 10.83
CA ASN A 34 -3.96 4.53 10.53
C ASN A 34 -4.25 4.71 9.02
N ALA A 35 -3.90 3.73 8.19
CA ALA A 35 -4.29 3.67 6.79
C ALA A 35 -4.55 2.23 6.34
N VAL A 36 -5.51 2.05 5.41
CA VAL A 36 -5.86 0.75 4.82
C VAL A 36 -6.02 0.92 3.31
N SER A 37 -5.30 0.12 2.54
CA SER A 37 -5.36 0.11 1.08
C SER A 37 -6.17 -1.09 0.58
N CYS A 38 -7.23 -0.81 -0.21
CA CYS A 38 -8.35 -1.71 -0.46
C CYS A 38 -8.38 -2.23 -1.91
N MET A 39 -8.35 -3.56 -2.08
CA MET A 39 -8.51 -4.25 -3.36
C MET A 39 -9.99 -4.47 -3.68
N VAL A 40 -10.58 -3.53 -4.39
CA VAL A 40 -12.04 -3.47 -4.63
C VAL A 40 -12.59 -4.50 -5.62
N ASN A 41 -11.73 -5.10 -6.42
CA ASN A 41 -12.09 -6.15 -7.37
C ASN A 41 -11.70 -7.56 -6.88
N ALA A 42 -11.46 -7.72 -5.59
CA ALA A 42 -11.20 -9.00 -4.95
C ALA A 42 -12.44 -9.49 -4.17
N GLN A 43 -12.48 -10.78 -3.90
CA GLN A 43 -13.70 -11.49 -3.47
C GLN A 43 -14.28 -11.07 -2.11
N ALA A 44 -13.44 -10.55 -1.21
CA ALA A 44 -13.88 -10.18 0.14
C ALA A 44 -14.13 -8.67 0.31
N TRP A 45 -14.05 -7.88 -0.78
CA TRP A 45 -14.24 -6.43 -0.72
C TRP A 45 -15.66 -6.02 -0.33
N GLU A 46 -16.65 -6.50 -1.08
CA GLU A 46 -18.05 -6.08 -0.91
C GLU A 46 -18.56 -6.31 0.53
N LYS A 47 -18.15 -7.44 1.12
CA LYS A 47 -18.51 -7.80 2.49
C LYS A 47 -17.67 -7.02 3.53
N GLY A 48 -16.40 -6.76 3.21
CA GLY A 48 -15.46 -6.09 4.13
C GLY A 48 -15.63 -4.57 4.19
N ALA A 49 -15.94 -3.92 3.09
CA ALA A 49 -16.00 -2.47 3.00
C ALA A 49 -16.94 -1.80 4.03
N PRO A 50 -18.19 -2.27 4.24
CA PRO A 50 -19.07 -1.69 5.25
C PRO A 50 -18.56 -1.89 6.69
N ALA A 51 -17.77 -2.92 6.94
CA ALA A 51 -17.16 -3.14 8.25
C ALA A 51 -16.01 -2.15 8.48
N LEU A 52 -15.16 -1.93 7.49
CA LEU A 52 -14.07 -0.96 7.55
C LEU A 52 -14.59 0.47 7.70
N ALA A 53 -15.69 0.81 7.02
CA ALA A 53 -16.29 2.14 7.06
C ALA A 53 -16.83 2.58 8.44
N LYS A 54 -16.86 1.67 9.43
CA LYS A 54 -17.25 1.99 10.81
C LYS A 54 -16.10 2.59 11.63
N TYR A 55 -14.89 2.54 11.14
CA TYR A 55 -13.70 2.99 11.84
C TYR A 55 -13.17 4.30 11.26
N GLU A 56 -12.61 5.13 12.13
CA GLU A 56 -11.83 6.32 11.74
C GLU A 56 -10.43 5.88 11.30
N VAL A 57 -10.26 5.64 10.01
CA VAL A 57 -9.01 5.21 9.39
C VAL A 57 -8.94 5.72 7.96
N MET A 58 -7.78 6.20 7.52
CA MET A 58 -7.58 6.59 6.11
C MET A 58 -7.78 5.38 5.21
N ALA A 59 -8.81 5.40 4.37
CA ALA A 59 -9.10 4.33 3.44
C ALA A 59 -8.78 4.74 2.00
N GLY A 60 -7.99 3.93 1.31
CA GLY A 60 -7.55 4.19 -0.05
C GLY A 60 -7.79 3.03 -1.00
N LEU A 61 -7.71 3.32 -2.29
CA LEU A 61 -7.83 2.32 -3.35
C LEU A 61 -6.49 1.65 -3.63
N HIS A 62 -6.41 0.34 -3.42
CA HIS A 62 -5.30 -0.51 -3.86
C HIS A 62 -5.54 -0.99 -5.29
N LEU A 63 -5.14 -0.14 -6.26
CA LEU A 63 -5.41 -0.36 -7.68
C LEU A 63 -4.78 -1.67 -8.15
N ASN A 64 -5.60 -2.57 -8.68
CA ASN A 64 -5.17 -3.91 -9.05
C ASN A 64 -5.26 -4.17 -10.56
N PHE A 65 -4.17 -4.69 -11.13
CA PHE A 65 -4.04 -5.11 -12.53
C PHE A 65 -3.32 -6.46 -12.68
N THR A 66 -3.09 -7.17 -11.57
CA THR A 66 -2.28 -8.41 -11.59
C THR A 66 -2.87 -9.56 -10.80
N HIS A 67 -3.78 -9.29 -9.85
CA HIS A 67 -4.43 -10.32 -9.05
C HIS A 67 -5.81 -10.68 -9.63
N GLY A 68 -6.09 -11.99 -9.80
CA GLY A 68 -7.32 -12.52 -10.36
C GLY A 68 -7.15 -13.09 -11.76
N GLN A 69 -8.09 -13.96 -12.18
CA GLN A 69 -7.98 -14.75 -13.41
C GLN A 69 -7.93 -13.92 -14.71
N ASN A 70 -8.47 -12.70 -14.68
CA ASN A 70 -8.57 -11.84 -15.87
C ASN A 70 -7.39 -10.87 -16.04
N PHE A 71 -6.40 -10.92 -15.17
CA PHE A 71 -5.25 -10.01 -15.22
C PHE A 71 -3.96 -10.75 -15.62
N PRO A 72 -3.04 -10.06 -16.29
CA PRO A 72 -1.74 -10.63 -16.63
C PRO A 72 -0.85 -10.76 -15.38
N SER A 73 0.17 -11.60 -15.46
CA SER A 73 1.24 -11.58 -14.46
C SER A 73 1.96 -10.22 -14.44
N LEU A 74 2.57 -9.87 -13.30
CA LEU A 74 3.28 -8.59 -13.15
C LEU A 74 4.32 -8.34 -14.26
N LEU A 75 5.13 -9.34 -14.59
CA LEU A 75 6.16 -9.21 -15.64
C LEU A 75 5.54 -8.92 -17.02
N LYS A 76 4.44 -9.60 -17.34
CA LYS A 76 3.69 -9.36 -18.59
C LYS A 76 3.10 -7.95 -18.60
N LEU A 77 2.52 -7.50 -17.50
CA LEU A 77 1.96 -6.15 -17.36
C LEU A 77 3.05 -5.08 -17.53
N ILE A 78 4.20 -5.23 -16.87
CA ILE A 78 5.35 -4.32 -17.00
C ILE A 78 5.76 -4.22 -18.48
N TYR A 79 5.99 -5.37 -19.13
CA TYR A 79 6.35 -5.39 -20.54
C TYR A 79 5.31 -4.66 -21.41
N GLN A 80 4.02 -4.95 -21.21
CA GLN A 80 2.95 -4.32 -21.99
C GLN A 80 2.86 -2.81 -21.77
N CYS A 81 3.08 -2.34 -20.53
CA CYS A 81 3.09 -0.91 -20.20
C CYS A 81 4.25 -0.17 -20.87
N TYR A 82 5.46 -0.73 -20.82
CA TYR A 82 6.65 -0.10 -21.42
C TYR A 82 6.67 -0.18 -22.95
N ALA A 83 6.14 -1.27 -23.51
CA ALA A 83 5.99 -1.43 -24.97
C ALA A 83 4.75 -0.73 -25.54
N HIS A 84 3.98 -0.01 -24.70
CA HIS A 84 2.72 0.66 -25.09
C HIS A 84 1.70 -0.26 -25.80
N ARG A 85 1.63 -1.54 -25.35
CA ARG A 85 0.77 -2.60 -25.96
C ARG A 85 -0.60 -2.76 -25.30
N LEU A 86 -0.92 -1.97 -24.28
CA LEU A 86 -2.24 -1.98 -23.65
C LEU A 86 -3.18 -0.96 -24.31
N SER A 87 -4.46 -1.31 -24.37
CA SER A 87 -5.49 -0.34 -24.77
C SER A 87 -5.63 0.76 -23.70
N LYS A 88 -5.48 2.02 -24.11
CA LYS A 88 -5.67 3.16 -23.20
C LYS A 88 -7.10 3.21 -22.66
N THR A 89 -8.08 2.94 -23.52
CA THR A 89 -9.50 2.89 -23.13
C THR A 89 -9.75 1.81 -22.08
N TRP A 90 -9.18 0.61 -22.28
CA TRP A 90 -9.30 -0.47 -21.30
C TRP A 90 -8.69 -0.10 -19.95
N ILE A 91 -7.49 0.51 -19.91
CA ILE A 91 -6.87 0.94 -18.65
C ILE A 91 -7.75 2.00 -17.96
N GLU A 92 -8.23 3.00 -18.69
CA GLU A 92 -9.09 4.06 -18.14
C GLU A 92 -10.39 3.48 -17.58
N GLN A 93 -10.99 2.49 -18.26
CA GLN A 93 -12.17 1.77 -17.77
C GLN A 93 -11.88 0.99 -16.50
N GLN A 94 -10.75 0.24 -16.44
CA GLN A 94 -10.34 -0.48 -15.24
C GLN A 94 -10.10 0.44 -14.05
N VAL A 95 -9.41 1.55 -14.24
CA VAL A 95 -9.18 2.55 -13.19
C VAL A 95 -10.50 3.13 -12.70
N ARG A 96 -11.36 3.56 -13.63
CA ARG A 96 -12.66 4.15 -13.31
C ARG A 96 -13.56 3.18 -12.56
N SER A 97 -13.67 1.93 -13.03
CA SER A 97 -14.52 0.92 -12.39
C SER A 97 -14.08 0.63 -10.96
N GLN A 98 -12.77 0.56 -10.71
CA GLN A 98 -12.25 0.34 -9.36
C GLN A 98 -12.49 1.54 -8.43
N ILE A 99 -12.32 2.77 -8.89
CA ILE A 99 -12.64 3.97 -8.09
C ILE A 99 -14.14 4.02 -7.75
N LEU A 100 -15.01 3.70 -8.72
CA LEU A 100 -16.46 3.69 -8.51
C LEU A 100 -16.89 2.54 -7.57
N ALA A 101 -16.29 1.36 -7.70
CA ALA A 101 -16.54 0.23 -6.79
C ALA A 101 -16.10 0.53 -5.35
N PHE A 102 -14.97 1.25 -5.17
CA PHE A 102 -14.60 1.74 -3.86
C PHE A 102 -15.70 2.60 -3.25
N ARG A 103 -16.14 3.64 -3.97
CA ARG A 103 -17.19 4.54 -3.49
C ARG A 103 -18.52 3.82 -3.24
N GLN A 104 -18.89 2.88 -4.11
CA GLN A 104 -20.15 2.14 -4.01
C GLN A 104 -20.28 1.37 -2.70
N PHE A 105 -19.23 0.68 -2.27
CA PHE A 105 -19.28 -0.21 -1.10
C PHE A 105 -18.76 0.44 0.18
N TYR A 106 -17.80 1.37 0.07
CA TYR A 106 -17.25 2.09 1.23
C TYR A 106 -18.07 3.33 1.61
N GLY A 107 -18.76 3.94 0.67
CA GLY A 107 -19.65 5.10 0.88
C GLY A 107 -19.03 6.46 0.54
N THR A 108 -17.70 6.59 0.54
CA THR A 108 -16.98 7.83 0.20
C THR A 108 -15.96 7.60 -0.92
N TRP A 109 -15.35 8.67 -1.42
CA TRP A 109 -14.23 8.57 -2.33
C TRP A 109 -12.97 8.10 -1.58
N PRO A 110 -12.04 7.39 -2.26
CA PRO A 110 -10.78 7.02 -1.64
C PRO A 110 -9.96 8.26 -1.28
N GLU A 111 -9.43 8.30 -0.05
CA GLU A 111 -8.58 9.39 0.42
C GLU A 111 -7.22 9.35 -0.26
N PHE A 112 -6.76 8.15 -0.61
CA PHE A 112 -5.54 7.95 -1.38
C PHE A 112 -5.70 6.84 -2.41
N ILE A 113 -4.76 6.82 -3.35
CA ILE A 113 -4.66 5.73 -4.32
C ILE A 113 -3.22 5.26 -4.40
N ASP A 114 -3.05 3.97 -4.33
CA ASP A 114 -1.81 3.29 -4.60
C ASP A 114 -2.06 2.06 -5.51
N GLY A 115 -1.31 0.98 -5.42
CA GLY A 115 -1.60 -0.17 -6.28
C GLY A 115 -0.83 -1.40 -5.87
N HIS A 116 -1.53 -2.52 -5.98
CA HIS A 116 -1.00 -3.85 -5.76
C HIS A 116 0.24 -4.06 -6.61
N GLN A 117 1.32 -4.55 -5.99
CA GLN A 117 2.64 -4.65 -6.63
C GLN A 117 3.12 -3.32 -7.26
N HIS A 118 2.65 -2.18 -6.74
CA HIS A 118 3.00 -0.82 -7.17
C HIS A 118 2.67 -0.49 -8.65
N VAL A 119 1.68 -1.17 -9.24
CA VAL A 119 1.29 -1.01 -10.65
C VAL A 119 0.85 0.40 -11.03
N HIS A 120 0.35 1.18 -10.06
CA HIS A 120 -0.08 2.58 -10.26
C HIS A 120 1.05 3.50 -10.76
N GLN A 121 2.32 3.11 -10.58
CA GLN A 121 3.49 3.87 -11.02
C GLN A 121 3.93 3.56 -12.45
N LEU A 122 3.41 2.46 -13.04
CA LEU A 122 3.80 2.05 -14.39
C LEU A 122 3.34 3.06 -15.45
N PRO A 123 4.10 3.24 -16.53
CA PRO A 123 3.64 4.04 -17.67
C PRO A 123 2.29 3.52 -18.18
N MET A 124 1.55 4.34 -18.89
CA MET A 124 0.15 4.14 -19.28
C MET A 124 -0.84 4.08 -18.09
N ILE A 125 -0.59 3.29 -17.03
CA ILE A 125 -1.49 3.20 -15.87
C ILE A 125 -1.49 4.52 -15.10
N ARG A 126 -0.32 5.07 -14.75
CA ARG A 126 -0.25 6.36 -14.05
C ARG A 126 -0.86 7.53 -14.83
N GLU A 127 -0.76 7.51 -16.17
CA GLU A 127 -1.37 8.53 -17.02
C GLU A 127 -2.91 8.41 -17.00
N ALA A 128 -3.42 7.19 -17.19
CA ALA A 128 -4.84 6.91 -17.12
C ALA A 128 -5.41 7.25 -15.74
N LEU A 129 -4.68 6.90 -14.67
CA LEU A 129 -5.07 7.19 -13.28
C LEU A 129 -5.26 8.69 -13.06
N LEU A 130 -4.28 9.51 -13.43
CA LEU A 130 -4.39 10.97 -13.28
C LEU A 130 -5.52 11.56 -14.13
N LYS A 131 -5.74 11.04 -15.35
CA LYS A 131 -6.82 11.47 -16.24
C LYS A 131 -8.19 11.13 -15.63
N VAL A 132 -8.36 9.90 -15.14
CA VAL A 132 -9.64 9.45 -14.56
C VAL A 132 -9.96 10.21 -13.27
N VAL A 133 -8.99 10.35 -12.37
CA VAL A 133 -9.14 11.11 -11.11
C VAL A 133 -9.57 12.54 -11.41
N ALA A 134 -8.91 13.21 -12.36
CA ALA A 134 -9.30 14.56 -12.78
C ALA A 134 -10.72 14.62 -13.37
N SER A 135 -11.09 13.62 -14.18
CA SER A 135 -12.43 13.56 -14.79
C SER A 135 -13.57 13.29 -13.79
N LEU A 136 -13.24 12.69 -12.63
CA LEU A 136 -14.17 12.45 -11.52
C LEU A 136 -14.23 13.64 -10.54
N GLY A 137 -13.35 14.62 -10.67
CA GLY A 137 -13.28 15.78 -9.78
C GLY A 137 -12.85 15.45 -8.36
N ILE A 138 -12.08 14.35 -8.15
CA ILE A 138 -11.61 13.92 -6.84
C ILE A 138 -10.12 14.27 -6.65
N VAL A 139 -9.69 14.44 -5.40
CA VAL A 139 -8.33 14.90 -5.05
C VAL A 139 -7.70 13.97 -3.99
N PRO A 140 -7.48 12.68 -4.31
CA PRO A 140 -6.76 11.79 -3.42
C PRO A 140 -5.28 12.15 -3.39
N TRP A 141 -4.57 11.79 -2.29
CA TRP A 141 -3.12 11.72 -2.34
C TRP A 141 -2.67 10.37 -2.93
N PHE A 142 -1.42 10.32 -3.39
CA PHE A 142 -0.89 9.11 -4.02
C PHE A 142 0.35 8.60 -3.30
N ARG A 143 0.44 7.29 -3.11
CA ARG A 143 1.66 6.63 -2.63
C ARG A 143 2.77 6.78 -3.68
N THR A 144 3.97 7.04 -3.20
CA THR A 144 5.20 6.87 -3.97
C THR A 144 6.06 5.82 -3.29
N THR A 145 6.84 5.06 -4.06
CA THR A 145 7.86 4.15 -3.50
C THR A 145 9.23 4.80 -3.46
N TYR A 146 9.30 6.12 -3.64
CA TYR A 146 10.53 6.87 -3.52
C TYR A 146 10.89 7.02 -2.04
N SER A 147 12.11 6.63 -1.67
CA SER A 147 12.63 6.79 -0.31
C SER A 147 13.96 7.52 -0.35
N TYR A 148 14.12 8.49 0.55
CA TYR A 148 15.37 9.23 0.74
C TYR A 148 16.34 8.50 1.68
N SER A 149 15.82 7.63 2.55
CA SER A 149 16.53 7.09 3.71
C SER A 149 17.03 5.65 3.56
N ASN A 150 16.69 4.94 2.50
CA ASN A 150 16.96 3.49 2.34
C ASN A 150 18.42 3.14 1.96
N ILE A 151 19.40 3.97 2.30
CA ILE A 151 20.82 3.73 1.97
C ILE A 151 21.42 2.53 2.73
N ASN A 152 20.81 2.11 3.85
CA ASN A 152 21.35 1.09 4.76
C ASN A 152 20.61 -0.25 4.81
N LEU A 153 19.67 -0.50 3.88
CA LEU A 153 18.97 -1.79 3.82
C LEU A 153 19.84 -2.89 3.20
N SER A 154 19.56 -4.15 3.53
CA SER A 154 20.31 -5.30 2.99
C SER A 154 20.42 -5.24 1.46
N ARG A 155 21.52 -5.80 0.89
CA ARG A 155 21.72 -5.78 -0.58
C ARG A 155 20.52 -6.29 -1.38
N ALA A 156 19.77 -7.28 -0.86
CA ALA A 156 18.58 -7.82 -1.54
C ALA A 156 17.41 -6.83 -1.51
N THR A 157 17.19 -6.16 -0.39
CA THR A 157 16.16 -5.10 -0.27
C THR A 157 16.53 -3.91 -1.14
N SER A 158 17.81 -3.51 -1.18
CA SER A 158 18.30 -2.42 -2.02
C SER A 158 18.10 -2.69 -3.51
N LEU A 159 18.29 -3.93 -3.99
CA LEU A 159 18.11 -4.29 -5.39
C LEU A 159 16.63 -4.23 -5.79
N LYS A 160 15.71 -4.71 -4.93
CA LYS A 160 14.26 -4.64 -5.16
C LYS A 160 13.79 -3.19 -5.16
N MET A 161 14.21 -2.39 -4.19
CA MET A 161 13.90 -0.95 -4.14
C MET A 161 14.44 -0.22 -5.37
N TRP A 162 15.66 -0.53 -5.79
CA TRP A 162 16.24 0.04 -7.01
C TRP A 162 15.43 -0.31 -8.26
N ALA A 163 14.97 -1.56 -8.37
CA ALA A 163 14.08 -1.98 -9.46
C ALA A 163 12.73 -1.22 -9.43
N LEU A 164 12.11 -1.06 -8.26
CA LEU A 164 10.87 -0.28 -8.10
C LEU A 164 11.04 1.19 -8.48
N LEU A 165 12.17 1.80 -8.10
CA LEU A 165 12.50 3.18 -8.49
C LEU A 165 12.64 3.32 -10.00
N ILE A 166 13.34 2.40 -10.66
CA ILE A 166 13.53 2.38 -12.12
C ILE A 166 12.19 2.12 -12.83
N LEU A 167 11.40 1.16 -12.33
CA LEU A 167 10.11 0.79 -12.92
C LEU A 167 9.01 1.87 -12.75
N GLY A 168 9.36 3.06 -12.32
CA GLY A 168 8.44 4.19 -12.38
C GLY A 168 8.39 5.08 -11.14
N GLY A 169 8.91 4.64 -9.99
CA GLY A 169 8.83 5.38 -8.73
C GLY A 169 9.40 6.81 -8.82
N ASN A 170 10.60 6.96 -9.38
CA ASN A 170 11.21 8.27 -9.60
C ASN A 170 10.37 9.17 -10.52
N THR A 171 9.90 8.61 -11.63
CA THR A 171 9.10 9.36 -12.60
C THR A 171 7.76 9.76 -12.00
N TRP A 172 7.14 8.87 -11.22
CA TRP A 172 5.90 9.11 -10.51
C TRP A 172 6.05 10.23 -9.48
N SER A 173 7.04 10.14 -8.59
CA SER A 173 7.32 11.16 -7.57
C SER A 173 7.55 12.54 -8.19
N ARG A 174 8.38 12.64 -9.24
CA ARG A 174 8.60 13.91 -9.95
C ARG A 174 7.32 14.46 -10.58
N LYS A 175 6.46 13.58 -11.13
CA LYS A 175 5.21 13.98 -11.76
C LYS A 175 4.22 14.52 -10.74
N LEU A 176 4.08 13.88 -9.58
CA LEU A 176 3.25 14.36 -8.48
C LEU A 176 3.73 15.72 -7.97
N LYS A 177 5.03 15.86 -7.71
CA LYS A 177 5.63 17.15 -7.29
C LYS A 177 5.35 18.26 -8.29
N LYS A 178 5.57 18.01 -9.60
CA LYS A 178 5.31 19.01 -10.65
C LYS A 178 3.85 19.45 -10.70
N ARG A 179 2.92 18.57 -10.32
CA ARG A 179 1.47 18.83 -10.32
C ARG A 179 0.95 19.28 -8.96
N GLN A 180 1.82 19.44 -7.95
CA GLN A 180 1.47 19.79 -6.56
C GLN A 180 0.46 18.82 -5.93
N ILE A 181 0.50 17.55 -6.34
CA ILE A 181 -0.34 16.49 -5.79
C ILE A 181 0.33 15.94 -4.53
N LYS A 182 -0.43 15.81 -3.45
CA LYS A 182 0.05 15.30 -2.16
C LYS A 182 0.54 13.86 -2.27
N SER A 183 1.59 13.53 -1.55
CA SER A 183 2.15 12.19 -1.36
C SER A 183 2.90 12.12 -0.04
N PRO A 184 3.05 10.94 0.58
CA PRO A 184 3.92 10.77 1.73
C PRO A 184 5.34 11.27 1.44
N SER A 185 5.99 11.80 2.49
CA SER A 185 7.35 12.38 2.38
C SER A 185 8.42 11.33 2.08
N ASP A 186 8.19 10.08 2.53
CA ASP A 186 9.12 8.95 2.43
C ASP A 186 8.34 7.63 2.39
N PHE A 187 9.02 6.51 2.08
CA PHE A 187 8.40 5.19 1.95
C PHE A 187 9.30 4.10 2.51
N ALA A 188 8.71 3.18 3.29
CA ALA A 188 9.35 1.97 3.78
C ALA A 188 8.34 0.81 3.90
N GLY A 189 8.82 -0.38 4.29
CA GLY A 189 8.02 -1.59 4.47
C GLY A 189 8.22 -2.60 3.35
N ASP A 190 9.06 -2.29 2.34
CA ASP A 190 9.47 -3.28 1.35
C ASP A 190 10.63 -4.10 1.87
N TYR A 191 10.45 -5.42 1.97
CA TYR A 191 11.48 -6.35 2.41
C TYR A 191 11.39 -7.68 1.63
N SER A 192 12.42 -8.50 1.74
CA SER A 192 12.38 -9.84 1.15
C SER A 192 11.54 -10.78 2.01
N PHE A 193 10.40 -11.24 1.50
CA PHE A 193 9.55 -12.23 2.17
C PHE A 193 10.24 -13.60 2.40
N LYS A 194 11.44 -13.80 1.82
CA LYS A 194 12.28 -14.98 2.05
C LYS A 194 13.27 -14.81 3.21
N THR A 195 13.28 -13.64 3.87
CA THR A 195 14.18 -13.39 5.00
C THR A 195 13.81 -14.23 6.21
N GLN A 196 14.83 -14.65 6.97
CA GLN A 196 14.66 -15.32 8.26
C GLN A 196 14.67 -14.35 9.45
N LYS A 197 14.86 -13.05 9.19
CA LYS A 197 14.86 -12.04 10.25
C LYS A 197 13.47 -11.91 10.88
N PRO A 198 13.38 -11.72 12.22
CA PRO A 198 12.11 -11.39 12.87
C PRO A 198 11.52 -10.09 12.27
N TYR A 199 10.20 -10.07 12.08
CA TYR A 199 9.54 -8.88 11.51
C TYR A 199 9.76 -7.62 12.36
N ARG A 200 9.81 -7.75 13.69
CA ARG A 200 10.15 -6.65 14.59
C ARG A 200 11.46 -5.94 14.22
N GLU A 201 12.52 -6.69 13.91
CA GLU A 201 13.82 -6.13 13.50
C GLU A 201 13.67 -5.36 12.18
N LEU A 202 12.94 -5.93 11.21
CA LEU A 202 12.68 -5.27 9.92
C LEU A 202 11.91 -3.97 10.12
N PHE A 203 10.84 -4.01 10.92
CA PHE A 203 10.02 -2.84 11.22
C PHE A 203 10.81 -1.74 11.92
N THR A 204 11.51 -2.07 13.00
CA THR A 204 12.21 -1.05 13.81
C THR A 204 13.31 -0.34 13.02
N VAL A 205 14.07 -1.07 12.20
CA VAL A 205 15.08 -0.48 11.30
C VAL A 205 14.41 0.44 10.26
N ALA A 206 13.36 -0.03 9.60
CA ALA A 206 12.66 0.73 8.59
C ALA A 206 11.97 1.97 9.19
N ALA A 207 11.27 1.81 10.32
CA ALA A 207 10.60 2.91 11.01
C ALA A 207 11.58 3.95 11.54
N ALA A 208 12.74 3.56 12.04
CA ALA A 208 13.79 4.49 12.47
C ALA A 208 14.29 5.37 11.31
N SER A 209 14.40 4.80 10.11
CA SER A 209 14.92 5.48 8.93
C SER A 209 13.90 6.41 8.25
N LEU A 210 12.59 6.17 8.40
CA LEU A 210 11.55 7.00 7.78
C LEU A 210 11.61 8.45 8.25
N ALA A 211 11.43 9.38 7.33
CA ALA A 211 11.17 10.79 7.65
C ALA A 211 9.76 10.97 8.25
N SER A 212 9.55 12.07 9.02
CA SER A 212 8.21 12.43 9.47
C SER A 212 7.28 12.69 8.28
N GLY A 213 6.04 12.18 8.34
CA GLY A 213 5.10 12.16 7.22
C GLY A 213 5.35 11.02 6.21
N GLY A 214 6.29 10.11 6.52
CA GLY A 214 6.55 8.91 5.72
C GLY A 214 5.51 7.82 5.91
N LEU A 215 5.44 6.89 4.94
CA LEU A 215 4.54 5.75 4.94
C LEU A 215 5.29 4.45 5.13
N MET A 216 4.87 3.67 6.12
CA MET A 216 5.26 2.27 6.33
C MET A 216 4.17 1.37 5.75
N MET A 217 4.48 0.63 4.71
CA MET A 217 3.62 -0.41 4.13
C MET A 217 3.73 -1.71 4.92
N CYS A 218 2.62 -2.40 5.12
CA CYS A 218 2.59 -3.74 5.71
C CYS A 218 1.47 -4.59 5.09
N HIS A 219 1.55 -5.92 5.30
CA HIS A 219 0.60 -6.89 4.76
C HIS A 219 0.10 -7.86 5.84
N PRO A 220 -0.51 -7.38 6.94
CA PRO A 220 -0.98 -8.27 7.98
C PRO A 220 -2.12 -9.17 7.52
N GLY A 221 -2.16 -10.40 8.03
CA GLY A 221 -3.22 -11.36 7.80
C GLY A 221 -3.20 -12.42 8.88
N LEU A 222 -4.36 -13.03 9.18
CA LEU A 222 -4.40 -14.19 10.06
C LEU A 222 -3.79 -15.40 9.37
N GLU A 223 -3.41 -16.39 10.16
CA GLU A 223 -2.96 -17.68 9.63
C GLU A 223 -4.04 -18.29 8.74
N SER A 224 -3.65 -18.72 7.56
CA SER A 224 -4.56 -19.27 6.55
C SER A 224 -3.97 -20.54 5.96
N SER A 225 -4.83 -21.50 5.66
CA SER A 225 -4.49 -22.70 4.90
C SER A 225 -4.38 -22.44 3.38
N ASP A 226 -4.60 -21.21 2.94
CA ASP A 226 -4.45 -20.85 1.53
C ASP A 226 -2.97 -20.84 1.12
N ILE A 227 -2.55 -21.95 0.51
CA ILE A 227 -1.20 -22.12 -0.02
C ILE A 227 -0.93 -21.29 -1.28
N SER A 228 -1.96 -20.70 -1.87
CA SER A 228 -1.82 -19.85 -3.06
C SER A 228 -1.31 -18.44 -2.75
N ASP A 229 -1.41 -17.99 -1.50
CA ASP A 229 -0.84 -16.71 -1.08
C ASP A 229 0.67 -16.83 -0.84
N PRO A 230 1.51 -16.27 -1.73
CA PRO A 230 2.97 -16.43 -1.66
C PRO A 230 3.59 -15.77 -0.44
N ILE A 231 2.86 -14.93 0.28
CA ILE A 231 3.33 -14.21 1.48
C ILE A 231 2.53 -14.54 2.73
N GLY A 232 1.66 -15.56 2.69
CA GLY A 232 0.75 -15.90 3.78
C GLY A 232 1.45 -16.08 5.15
N GLN A 233 2.60 -16.75 5.19
CA GLN A 233 3.41 -16.90 6.41
C GLN A 233 3.97 -15.57 6.93
N ASN A 234 4.25 -14.61 6.05
CA ASN A 234 4.73 -13.30 6.45
C ASN A 234 3.59 -12.45 6.99
N ARG A 235 2.39 -12.59 6.44
CA ARG A 235 1.19 -11.88 6.92
C ARG A 235 0.90 -12.18 8.40
N SER A 236 0.98 -13.44 8.81
CA SER A 236 0.75 -13.82 10.21
C SER A 236 1.83 -13.29 11.16
N LYS A 237 3.09 -13.23 10.70
CA LYS A 237 4.18 -12.61 11.48
C LYS A 237 3.99 -11.10 11.64
N GLU A 238 3.56 -10.42 10.59
CA GLU A 238 3.23 -8.99 10.63
C GLU A 238 2.06 -8.71 11.57
N TYR A 239 0.96 -9.47 11.43
CA TYR A 239 -0.20 -9.37 12.32
C TYR A 239 0.18 -9.60 13.78
N ALA A 240 0.93 -10.66 14.08
CA ALA A 240 1.37 -10.97 15.44
C ALA A 240 2.19 -9.82 16.05
N TYR A 241 3.10 -9.22 15.29
CA TYR A 241 3.89 -8.08 15.75
C TYR A 241 3.02 -6.84 16.00
N PHE A 242 2.19 -6.42 15.05
CA PHE A 242 1.33 -5.24 15.22
C PHE A 242 0.30 -5.41 16.36
N SER A 243 -0.18 -6.64 16.59
CA SER A 243 -1.09 -6.96 17.71
C SER A 243 -0.40 -6.91 19.07
N SER A 244 0.92 -7.00 19.14
CA SER A 244 1.70 -7.15 20.37
C SER A 244 1.84 -5.85 21.18
N GLN A 245 2.22 -5.95 22.45
CA GLN A 245 2.64 -4.82 23.26
C GLN A 245 4.05 -4.32 22.88
N GLU A 246 4.85 -5.17 22.24
CA GLU A 246 6.18 -4.80 21.77
C GLU A 246 6.13 -3.72 20.70
N PHE A 247 5.15 -3.79 19.79
CA PHE A 247 4.92 -2.75 18.80
C PHE A 247 4.75 -1.36 19.44
N LEU A 248 3.94 -1.26 20.51
CA LEU A 248 3.74 0.02 21.22
C LEU A 248 5.02 0.51 21.92
N ARG A 249 5.78 -0.43 22.51
CA ARG A 249 7.07 -0.09 23.14
C ARG A 249 8.06 0.40 22.10
N ASP A 250 8.09 -0.22 20.92
CA ASP A 250 8.98 0.17 19.83
C ASP A 250 8.62 1.55 19.28
N LEU A 251 7.33 1.86 19.05
CA LEU A 251 6.89 3.21 18.67
C LEU A 251 7.36 4.25 19.70
N LYS A 252 7.13 3.98 20.99
CA LYS A 252 7.57 4.88 22.06
C LYS A 252 9.08 5.06 22.09
N SER A 253 9.85 3.98 21.96
CA SER A 253 11.32 4.02 21.96
C SER A 253 11.90 4.81 20.79
N LEU A 254 11.22 4.76 19.64
CA LEU A 254 11.58 5.48 18.42
C LEU A 254 11.00 6.90 18.36
N ASN A 255 10.27 7.33 19.40
CA ASN A 255 9.54 8.60 19.45
C ASN A 255 8.65 8.80 18.22
N ILE A 256 7.89 7.75 17.87
CA ILE A 256 6.99 7.71 16.72
C ILE A 256 5.54 7.75 17.20
N GLU A 257 4.76 8.62 16.57
CA GLU A 257 3.31 8.68 16.67
C GLU A 257 2.66 8.34 15.33
N LEU A 258 1.49 7.73 15.35
CA LEU A 258 0.71 7.54 14.13
C LEU A 258 0.14 8.88 13.69
N PHE A 259 0.21 9.14 12.39
CA PHE A 259 -0.34 10.37 11.81
C PHE A 259 -1.83 10.49 12.20
N PRO A 260 -2.29 11.60 12.76
CA PRO A 260 -3.69 11.76 13.13
C PRO A 260 -4.57 11.71 11.88
N HIS A 261 -5.73 11.08 12.05
CA HIS A 261 -6.77 11.03 11.02
C HIS A 261 -7.60 12.30 11.06
#